data_1a9bd551599aaf1b327dcb88c7de8045
#
_entry.id   1a9bd551599aaf1b327dcb88c7de8045
#
_cell.length_a   1.000
_cell.length_b   1.000
_cell.length_c   1.000
_cell.angle_alpha   90.00
_cell.angle_beta   90.00
_cell.angle_gamma   90.00
#
_symmetry.space_group_name_H-M   'P 1'
#
loop_
_entity.id
_entity.type
_entity.pdbx_description
1 polymer ?
#
loop_
_entity_poly.entity_id
_entity_poly.type
_entity_poly.pdbx_seq_one_letter_code
_entity_poly.pdbx_strand_id
1 'polypeptide(L)'
;MSSFENYIKTKRPELNFDDYWKKDSENEVYHFIGKDIVYFHALFWPAMLEGANYRTPSGLFVNGFLTVNGQKMSKSRGTFIKAETYLEHLNPEYLRYYFASKLSDKVEDSDLNLDDFVQKVNSDLVGKVVNIASRCAKFINTKFDNKLSATCAEPELVQSFIDAGDSIAKAYEDREFSAAIREIMALADKANQYIDEKKPWALAKQEGQEQQVHDVCSVGINLFRQLAVYLAPVLPTLAQQVQDFLQLESFDFASRETILVGHEIALFQPLMQRVDPKAVAAMVDASKDSLAAPAAEPAKAEKKKEKKIEKKAEPKVGEAEIINIDDFMKVDLRVAEVLEAATVEGSEKLLQLTLNVGEAEPRNVFSGIREFYQPEDLKGKLVVMVANLAPRKMRFGISNGMVLACLLYT
;
A
#
# COMPACT_ATOMS: atom_id res chain seq x y z
N MET A 1 -1.23 -8.62 -15.48
CA MET A 1 -0.20 -8.43 -16.51
C MET A 1 -0.60 -7.36 -17.51
N SER A 2 -1.71 -7.49 -18.25
CA SER A 2 -2.13 -6.49 -19.26
C SER A 2 -2.24 -5.05 -18.72
N SER A 3 -2.76 -4.85 -17.51
CA SER A 3 -2.81 -3.53 -16.89
C SER A 3 -1.42 -2.96 -16.60
N PHE A 4 -0.47 -3.80 -16.20
CA PHE A 4 0.91 -3.38 -15.95
C PHE A 4 1.64 -3.08 -17.26
N GLU A 5 1.47 -3.89 -18.28
CA GLU A 5 2.00 -3.63 -19.63
C GLU A 5 1.47 -2.32 -20.21
N ASN A 6 0.15 -2.08 -20.09
CA ASN A 6 -0.46 -0.82 -20.52
C ASN A 6 0.04 0.38 -19.71
N TYR A 7 0.23 0.22 -18.39
CA TYR A 7 0.82 1.26 -17.55
C TYR A 7 2.24 1.60 -17.99
N ILE A 8 3.09 0.60 -18.24
CA ILE A 8 4.44 0.82 -18.77
C ILE A 8 4.35 1.60 -20.07
N LYS A 9 3.59 1.12 -21.06
CA LYS A 9 3.47 1.76 -22.38
C LYS A 9 2.97 3.23 -22.31
N THR A 10 2.11 3.54 -21.36
CA THR A 10 1.44 4.86 -21.30
C THR A 10 2.05 5.84 -20.30
N LYS A 11 2.67 5.37 -19.22
CA LYS A 11 3.13 6.19 -18.10
C LYS A 11 4.62 6.07 -17.82
N ARG A 12 5.24 4.95 -18.17
CA ARG A 12 6.65 4.65 -17.89
C ARG A 12 7.33 4.01 -19.11
N PRO A 13 7.37 4.72 -20.26
CA PRO A 13 7.89 4.16 -21.51
C PRO A 13 9.38 3.81 -21.46
N GLU A 14 10.12 4.26 -20.44
CA GLU A 14 11.50 3.89 -20.18
C GLU A 14 11.64 2.46 -19.59
N LEU A 15 10.54 1.86 -19.13
CA LEU A 15 10.52 0.49 -18.62
C LEU A 15 10.10 -0.48 -19.72
N ASN A 16 10.58 -1.72 -19.64
CA ASN A 16 10.19 -2.80 -20.54
C ASN A 16 9.46 -3.90 -19.74
N PHE A 17 8.29 -4.30 -20.21
CA PHE A 17 7.49 -5.35 -19.58
C PHE A 17 8.23 -6.69 -19.49
N ASP A 18 8.99 -7.05 -20.54
CA ASP A 18 9.72 -8.31 -20.62
C ASP A 18 10.83 -8.41 -19.57
N ASP A 19 11.40 -7.29 -19.13
CA ASP A 19 12.41 -7.27 -18.07
C ASP A 19 11.86 -7.79 -16.73
N TYR A 20 10.55 -7.76 -16.55
CA TYR A 20 9.89 -8.23 -15.32
C TYR A 20 9.25 -9.61 -15.47
N TRP A 21 8.69 -9.93 -16.64
CA TRP A 21 7.81 -11.09 -16.80
C TRP A 21 8.31 -12.17 -17.77
N LYS A 22 9.34 -11.91 -18.55
CA LYS A 22 9.95 -12.93 -19.41
C LYS A 22 10.57 -14.04 -18.56
N LYS A 23 10.47 -15.28 -19.02
CA LYS A 23 10.85 -16.49 -18.25
C LYS A 23 12.32 -16.48 -17.77
N ASP A 24 13.22 -15.91 -18.55
CA ASP A 24 14.65 -15.80 -18.32
C ASP A 24 15.10 -14.42 -17.80
N SER A 25 14.17 -13.58 -17.34
CA SER A 25 14.49 -12.27 -16.77
C SER A 25 15.32 -12.39 -15.49
N GLU A 26 16.33 -11.54 -15.34
CA GLU A 26 17.17 -11.44 -14.15
C GLU A 26 16.51 -10.61 -13.03
N ASN A 27 15.51 -9.77 -13.37
CA ASN A 27 14.78 -8.97 -12.40
C ASN A 27 13.94 -9.84 -11.48
N GLU A 28 13.84 -9.46 -10.22
CA GLU A 28 13.04 -10.17 -9.23
C GLU A 28 11.62 -9.58 -9.13
N VAL A 29 10.64 -10.46 -8.93
CA VAL A 29 9.23 -10.09 -8.71
C VAL A 29 8.76 -10.67 -7.38
N TYR A 30 8.47 -9.81 -6.43
CA TYR A 30 7.99 -10.18 -5.11
C TYR A 30 6.50 -9.88 -4.96
N HIS A 31 5.75 -10.81 -4.39
CA HIS A 31 4.34 -10.65 -4.07
C HIS A 31 4.16 -10.47 -2.57
N PHE A 32 3.58 -9.33 -2.17
CA PHE A 32 3.14 -9.06 -0.81
C PHE A 32 1.63 -9.17 -0.76
N ILE A 33 1.10 -10.14 -0.03
CA ILE A 33 -0.34 -10.49 -0.07
C ILE A 33 -0.90 -10.75 1.33
N GLY A 34 -2.23 -10.66 1.46
CA GLY A 34 -2.95 -11.16 2.64
C GLY A 34 -3.08 -12.68 2.64
N LYS A 35 -3.22 -13.27 3.82
CA LYS A 35 -3.31 -14.73 3.98
C LYS A 35 -4.54 -15.37 3.32
N ASP A 36 -5.57 -14.59 3.02
CA ASP A 36 -6.82 -15.03 2.37
C ASP A 36 -6.65 -15.38 0.89
N ILE A 37 -5.58 -14.90 0.24
CA ILE A 37 -5.34 -15.12 -1.19
C ILE A 37 -4.08 -15.96 -1.46
N VAL A 38 -3.56 -16.67 -0.44
CA VAL A 38 -2.35 -17.49 -0.57
C VAL A 38 -2.50 -18.56 -1.65
N TYR A 39 -3.62 -19.28 -1.70
CA TYR A 39 -3.84 -20.31 -2.71
C TYR A 39 -3.76 -19.78 -4.14
N PHE A 40 -4.29 -18.57 -4.37
CA PHE A 40 -4.25 -17.95 -5.69
C PHE A 40 -2.82 -17.59 -6.11
N HIS A 41 -2.00 -17.11 -5.19
CA HIS A 41 -0.65 -16.64 -5.48
C HIS A 41 0.43 -17.72 -5.36
N ALA A 42 0.19 -18.74 -4.55
CA ALA A 42 1.14 -19.84 -4.35
C ALA A 42 0.92 -21.04 -5.31
N LEU A 43 -0.31 -21.23 -5.79
CA LEU A 43 -0.66 -22.38 -6.64
C LEU A 43 -1.18 -21.95 -8.01
N PHE A 44 -2.31 -21.24 -8.07
CA PHE A 44 -2.97 -20.94 -9.36
C PHE A 44 -2.15 -19.98 -10.22
N TRP A 45 -1.68 -18.89 -9.65
CA TRP A 45 -0.93 -17.90 -10.41
C TRP A 45 0.40 -18.42 -10.95
N PRO A 46 1.26 -19.11 -10.18
CA PRO A 46 2.45 -19.75 -10.73
C PRO A 46 2.14 -20.78 -11.83
N ALA A 47 1.10 -21.60 -11.66
CA ALA A 47 0.70 -22.56 -12.69
C ALA A 47 0.27 -21.89 -14.00
N MET A 48 -0.48 -20.77 -13.90
CA MET A 48 -0.88 -19.99 -15.08
C MET A 48 0.32 -19.32 -15.75
N LEU A 49 1.23 -18.76 -14.98
CA LEU A 49 2.44 -18.12 -15.50
C LEU A 49 3.33 -19.14 -16.23
N GLU A 50 3.56 -20.31 -15.62
CA GLU A 50 4.34 -21.39 -16.24
C GLU A 50 3.68 -21.90 -17.52
N GLY A 51 2.35 -22.11 -17.50
CA GLY A 51 1.58 -22.52 -18.69
C GLY A 51 1.58 -21.50 -19.82
N ALA A 52 1.73 -20.21 -19.50
CA ALA A 52 1.81 -19.10 -20.45
C ALA A 52 3.27 -18.72 -20.82
N ASN A 53 4.24 -19.52 -20.39
CA ASN A 53 5.67 -19.29 -20.60
C ASN A 53 6.21 -17.95 -20.04
N TYR A 54 5.62 -17.51 -18.92
CA TYR A 54 6.11 -16.38 -18.13
C TYR A 54 6.90 -16.88 -16.91
N ARG A 55 7.72 -15.98 -16.31
CA ARG A 55 8.40 -16.29 -15.07
C ARG A 55 7.43 -16.37 -13.90
N THR A 56 7.73 -17.22 -12.93
CA THR A 56 7.03 -17.24 -11.64
C THR A 56 7.60 -16.17 -10.69
N PRO A 57 6.86 -15.74 -9.65
CA PRO A 57 7.38 -14.83 -8.65
C PRO A 57 8.65 -15.33 -7.97
N SER A 58 9.59 -14.43 -7.68
CA SER A 58 10.83 -14.72 -6.95
C SER A 58 10.58 -15.03 -5.48
N GLY A 59 9.56 -14.40 -4.89
CA GLY A 59 9.15 -14.61 -3.51
C GLY A 59 7.70 -14.25 -3.26
N LEU A 60 7.11 -14.90 -2.26
CA LEU A 60 5.75 -14.68 -1.81
C LEU A 60 5.76 -14.38 -0.31
N PHE A 61 5.37 -13.17 0.05
CA PHE A 61 5.34 -12.68 1.42
C PHE A 61 3.90 -12.47 1.88
N VAL A 62 3.53 -13.13 2.97
CA VAL A 62 2.15 -13.24 3.41
C VAL A 62 1.97 -12.49 4.72
N ASN A 63 1.01 -11.57 4.76
CA ASN A 63 0.59 -10.87 5.97
C ASN A 63 -0.71 -11.43 6.52
N GLY A 64 -0.90 -11.35 7.84
CA GLY A 64 -2.16 -11.63 8.51
C GLY A 64 -3.24 -10.58 8.19
N PHE A 65 -4.39 -10.71 8.83
CA PHE A 65 -5.47 -9.73 8.72
C PHE A 65 -5.19 -8.50 9.57
N LEU A 66 -5.76 -7.37 9.13
CA LEU A 66 -5.79 -6.15 9.91
C LEU A 66 -7.12 -6.05 10.66
N THR A 67 -7.01 -5.86 11.99
CA THR A 67 -8.12 -5.48 12.85
C THR A 67 -7.99 -4.01 13.27
N VAL A 68 -9.07 -3.43 13.78
CA VAL A 68 -9.10 -2.08 14.35
C VAL A 68 -9.70 -2.17 15.75
N ASN A 69 -8.93 -1.80 16.77
CA ASN A 69 -9.30 -1.96 18.18
C ASN A 69 -9.82 -3.38 18.50
N GLY A 70 -9.10 -4.40 18.03
CA GLY A 70 -9.44 -5.81 18.22
C GLY A 70 -10.63 -6.31 17.40
N GLN A 71 -11.22 -5.49 16.54
CA GLN A 71 -12.38 -5.87 15.73
C GLN A 71 -12.02 -6.00 14.25
N LYS A 72 -12.56 -7.04 13.60
CA LYS A 72 -12.42 -7.19 12.14
C LYS A 72 -12.98 -5.97 11.43
N MET A 73 -12.25 -5.42 10.48
CA MET A 73 -12.72 -4.35 9.60
C MET A 73 -13.97 -4.82 8.85
N SER A 74 -15.08 -4.10 9.02
CA SER A 74 -16.37 -4.44 8.41
C SER A 74 -17.11 -3.17 8.03
N LYS A 75 -17.54 -3.10 6.76
CA LYS A 75 -18.38 -2.01 6.26
C LYS A 75 -19.72 -1.95 6.99
N SER A 76 -20.35 -3.11 7.22
CA SER A 76 -21.66 -3.19 7.90
C SER A 76 -21.61 -2.79 9.39
N ARG A 77 -20.46 -2.91 10.04
CA ARG A 77 -20.28 -2.52 11.45
C ARG A 77 -19.70 -1.11 11.63
N GLY A 78 -19.37 -0.40 10.55
CA GLY A 78 -18.75 0.92 10.63
C GLY A 78 -17.31 0.92 11.19
N THR A 79 -16.64 -0.24 11.23
CA THR A 79 -15.25 -0.37 11.70
C THR A 79 -14.23 -0.34 10.55
N PHE A 80 -14.68 -0.05 9.33
CA PHE A 80 -13.83 0.01 8.16
C PHE A 80 -13.32 1.44 7.94
N ILE A 81 -12.01 1.64 8.05
CA ILE A 81 -11.34 2.91 7.75
C ILE A 81 -10.89 2.87 6.28
N LYS A 82 -11.42 3.77 5.45
CA LYS A 82 -10.94 3.94 4.07
C LYS A 82 -9.62 4.69 4.09
N ALA A 83 -8.71 4.33 3.19
CA ALA A 83 -7.44 5.04 3.03
C ALA A 83 -7.64 6.53 2.69
N GLU A 84 -8.63 6.85 1.84
CA GLU A 84 -9.02 8.21 1.48
C GLU A 84 -9.40 9.02 2.74
N THR A 85 -10.31 8.50 3.56
CA THR A 85 -10.73 9.15 4.81
C THR A 85 -9.57 9.32 5.79
N TYR A 86 -8.66 8.33 5.87
CA TYR A 86 -7.46 8.48 6.70
C TYR A 86 -6.59 9.66 6.22
N LEU A 87 -6.35 9.77 4.90
CA LEU A 87 -5.51 10.81 4.32
C LEU A 87 -6.08 12.22 4.45
N GLU A 88 -7.41 12.37 4.58
CA GLU A 88 -8.06 13.66 4.84
C GLU A 88 -7.80 14.20 6.25
N HIS A 89 -7.50 13.32 7.21
CA HIS A 89 -7.38 13.68 8.63
C HIS A 89 -5.97 13.53 9.19
N LEU A 90 -5.16 12.60 8.66
CA LEU A 90 -3.89 12.21 9.24
C LEU A 90 -2.80 12.02 8.18
N ASN A 91 -1.56 12.28 8.59
CA ASN A 91 -0.39 12.06 7.74
C ASN A 91 -0.17 10.54 7.51
N PRO A 92 0.00 10.07 6.25
CA PRO A 92 0.22 8.67 5.94
C PRO A 92 1.47 8.08 6.59
N GLU A 93 2.50 8.87 6.85
CA GLU A 93 3.74 8.39 7.46
C GLU A 93 3.54 7.90 8.90
N TYR A 94 2.59 8.45 9.63
CA TYR A 94 2.28 7.97 10.98
C TYR A 94 1.77 6.52 10.97
N LEU A 95 0.91 6.20 10.01
CA LEU A 95 0.40 4.84 9.85
C LEU A 95 1.48 3.88 9.35
N ARG A 96 2.33 4.31 8.41
CA ARG A 96 3.49 3.53 7.94
C ARG A 96 4.42 3.19 9.11
N TYR A 97 4.76 4.17 9.95
CA TYR A 97 5.59 3.96 11.14
C TYR A 97 4.94 2.97 12.11
N TYR A 98 3.66 3.16 12.41
CA TYR A 98 2.94 2.29 13.33
C TYR A 98 2.98 0.83 12.86
N PHE A 99 2.67 0.58 11.61
CA PHE A 99 2.75 -0.77 11.06
C PHE A 99 4.17 -1.31 11.01
N ALA A 100 5.16 -0.54 10.57
CA ALA A 100 6.55 -0.96 10.60
C ALA A 100 6.99 -1.37 12.02
N SER A 101 6.48 -0.70 13.06
CA SER A 101 6.79 -1.03 14.46
C SER A 101 6.14 -2.33 14.96
N LYS A 102 5.18 -2.90 14.22
CA LYS A 102 4.43 -4.12 14.59
C LYS A 102 4.72 -5.31 13.69
N LEU A 103 5.04 -5.07 12.43
CA LEU A 103 5.19 -6.13 11.42
C LEU A 103 6.52 -6.88 11.58
N SER A 104 6.45 -8.19 11.43
CA SER A 104 7.57 -9.12 11.33
C SER A 104 7.45 -9.97 10.06
N ASP A 105 8.35 -10.91 9.85
CA ASP A 105 8.30 -11.90 8.76
C ASP A 105 7.20 -12.96 8.92
N LYS A 106 6.53 -12.98 10.09
CA LYS A 106 5.52 -13.99 10.43
C LYS A 106 4.13 -13.62 9.91
N VAL A 107 3.33 -14.67 9.65
CA VAL A 107 1.94 -14.51 9.22
C VAL A 107 1.05 -14.34 10.47
N GLU A 108 1.12 -13.18 11.09
CA GLU A 108 0.34 -12.83 12.28
C GLU A 108 -0.65 -11.71 11.97
N ASP A 109 -1.83 -11.76 12.63
CA ASP A 109 -2.81 -10.70 12.50
C ASP A 109 -2.32 -9.45 13.24
N SER A 110 -2.49 -8.28 12.61
CA SER A 110 -2.08 -6.99 13.17
C SER A 110 -3.28 -6.19 13.61
N ASP A 111 -3.19 -5.53 14.77
CA ASP A 111 -4.24 -4.64 15.27
C ASP A 111 -3.81 -3.18 15.19
N LEU A 112 -4.65 -2.36 14.56
CA LEU A 112 -4.57 -0.92 14.65
C LEU A 112 -5.35 -0.47 15.90
N ASN A 113 -4.67 -0.51 17.05
CA ASN A 113 -5.19 0.13 18.25
C ASN A 113 -4.96 1.63 18.16
N LEU A 114 -6.03 2.40 18.12
CA LEU A 114 -5.96 3.86 17.85
C LEU A 114 -5.28 4.64 18.97
N ASP A 115 -5.44 4.23 20.23
CA ASP A 115 -4.78 4.90 21.37
C ASP A 115 -3.28 4.60 21.38
N ASP A 116 -2.89 3.34 21.18
CA ASP A 116 -1.49 2.93 21.03
C ASP A 116 -0.83 3.62 19.83
N PHE A 117 -1.55 3.74 18.72
CA PHE A 117 -1.11 4.50 17.54
C PHE A 117 -0.75 5.95 17.87
N VAL A 118 -1.64 6.68 18.54
CA VAL A 118 -1.39 8.08 18.95
C VAL A 118 -0.20 8.16 19.90
N GLN A 119 -0.18 7.30 20.92
CA GLN A 119 0.89 7.29 21.90
C GLN A 119 2.24 6.98 21.25
N LYS A 120 2.30 5.95 20.41
CA LYS A 120 3.53 5.49 19.79
C LYS A 120 4.12 6.52 18.83
N VAL A 121 3.30 7.09 17.94
CA VAL A 121 3.76 8.16 17.02
C VAL A 121 4.25 9.37 17.82
N ASN A 122 3.50 9.81 18.82
CA ASN A 122 3.84 10.99 19.60
C ASN A 122 5.08 10.79 20.48
N SER A 123 5.29 9.60 21.05
CA SER A 123 6.46 9.32 21.88
C SER A 123 7.71 9.08 21.02
N ASP A 124 7.62 8.23 20.01
CA ASP A 124 8.79 7.77 19.27
C ASP A 124 9.25 8.79 18.22
N LEU A 125 8.36 9.24 17.35
CA LEU A 125 8.74 10.15 16.26
C LEU A 125 8.92 11.59 16.77
N VAL A 126 7.91 12.15 17.43
CA VAL A 126 7.96 13.55 17.85
C VAL A 126 8.76 13.72 19.13
N GLY A 127 8.53 12.85 20.13
CA GLY A 127 9.15 12.95 21.44
C GLY A 127 10.61 12.51 21.49
N LYS A 128 11.03 11.60 20.62
CA LYS A 128 12.42 11.10 20.58
C LYS A 128 13.15 11.60 19.35
N VAL A 129 12.76 11.16 18.14
CA VAL A 129 13.56 11.38 16.91
C VAL A 129 13.63 12.87 16.55
N VAL A 130 12.51 13.52 16.26
CA VAL A 130 12.50 14.92 15.82
C VAL A 130 12.93 15.86 16.93
N ASN A 131 12.69 15.49 18.19
CA ASN A 131 13.12 16.26 19.36
C ASN A 131 14.64 16.46 19.42
N ILE A 132 15.44 15.50 18.97
CA ILE A 132 16.91 15.62 18.90
C ILE A 132 17.28 16.83 18.04
N ALA A 133 16.74 16.88 16.80
CA ALA A 133 17.00 17.98 15.88
C ALA A 133 16.52 19.34 16.44
N SER A 134 15.29 19.38 16.97
CA SER A 134 14.72 20.65 17.49
C SER A 134 15.52 21.25 18.66
N ARG A 135 16.10 20.39 19.51
CA ARG A 135 16.92 20.80 20.66
C ARG A 135 18.31 21.30 20.27
N CYS A 136 18.87 20.80 19.15
CA CYS A 136 20.21 21.12 18.69
C CYS A 136 20.23 22.20 17.61
N ALA A 137 19.35 22.09 16.60
CA ALA A 137 19.35 22.95 15.44
C ALA A 137 19.14 24.43 15.78
N LYS A 138 18.31 24.72 16.80
CA LYS A 138 18.10 26.10 17.26
C LYS A 138 19.41 26.80 17.66
N PHE A 139 20.30 26.10 18.36
CA PHE A 139 21.61 26.67 18.75
C PHE A 139 22.49 26.89 17.52
N ILE A 140 22.55 25.93 16.62
CA ILE A 140 23.32 26.05 15.37
C ILE A 140 22.82 27.25 14.54
N ASN A 141 21.49 27.38 14.36
CA ASN A 141 20.92 28.46 13.58
C ASN A 141 21.08 29.84 14.23
N THR A 142 21.05 29.95 15.56
CA THR A 142 21.03 31.27 16.23
C THR A 142 22.38 31.75 16.71
N LYS A 143 23.36 30.85 16.91
CA LYS A 143 24.66 31.17 17.52
C LYS A 143 25.87 30.83 16.67
N PHE A 144 25.70 29.98 15.62
CA PHE A 144 26.81 29.44 14.87
C PHE A 144 26.61 29.54 13.36
N ASP A 145 25.90 30.59 12.91
CA ASP A 145 25.71 30.95 11.50
C ASP A 145 25.26 29.77 10.62
N ASN A 146 24.38 28.91 11.14
CA ASN A 146 23.88 27.69 10.50
C ASN A 146 24.95 26.63 10.17
N LYS A 147 26.12 26.72 10.75
CA LYS A 147 27.26 25.87 10.41
C LYS A 147 27.57 24.90 11.55
N LEU A 148 27.77 23.62 11.22
CA LEU A 148 28.18 22.60 12.17
C LEU A 148 29.66 22.80 12.55
N SER A 149 30.06 22.28 13.71
CA SER A 149 31.45 22.31 14.18
C SER A 149 32.41 21.72 13.13
N ALA A 150 33.60 22.29 13.05
CA ALA A 150 34.67 21.88 12.13
C ALA A 150 35.17 20.45 12.38
N THR A 151 34.95 19.92 13.59
CA THR A 151 35.37 18.58 14.01
C THR A 151 34.22 17.86 14.71
N CYS A 152 34.23 16.53 14.69
CA CYS A 152 33.30 15.71 15.46
C CYS A 152 33.88 15.48 16.87
N ALA A 153 33.23 15.99 17.91
CA ALA A 153 33.68 15.87 19.28
C ALA A 153 33.50 14.48 19.90
N GLU A 154 32.58 13.66 19.37
CA GLU A 154 32.27 12.31 19.85
C GLU A 154 32.29 11.31 18.67
N PRO A 155 33.45 11.09 18.00
CA PRO A 155 33.51 10.26 16.80
C PRO A 155 33.13 8.80 17.07
N GLU A 156 33.47 8.25 18.24
CA GLU A 156 33.13 6.86 18.62
C GLU A 156 31.60 6.69 18.81
N LEU A 157 30.95 7.70 19.38
CA LEU A 157 29.48 7.68 19.51
C LEU A 157 28.81 7.69 18.14
N VAL A 158 29.22 8.57 17.23
CA VAL A 158 28.67 8.63 15.86
C VAL A 158 28.97 7.35 15.12
N GLN A 159 30.19 6.79 15.25
CA GLN A 159 30.56 5.52 14.62
C GLN A 159 29.66 4.38 15.09
N SER A 160 29.33 4.32 16.39
CA SER A 160 28.40 3.29 16.89
C SER A 160 27.01 3.35 16.27
N PHE A 161 26.58 4.51 15.78
CA PHE A 161 25.33 4.64 15.01
C PHE A 161 25.51 4.19 13.56
N ILE A 162 26.66 4.48 12.95
CA ILE A 162 27.01 4.01 11.60
C ILE A 162 27.06 2.48 11.58
N ASP A 163 27.75 1.86 12.54
CA ASP A 163 27.94 0.41 12.65
C ASP A 163 26.59 -0.35 12.79
N ALA A 164 25.59 0.24 13.46
CA ALA A 164 24.26 -0.33 13.57
C ALA A 164 23.51 -0.41 12.22
N GLY A 165 23.99 0.28 11.19
CA GLY A 165 23.34 0.30 9.89
C GLY A 165 23.25 -1.07 9.23
N ASP A 166 24.24 -1.94 9.39
CA ASP A 166 24.22 -3.26 8.75
C ASP A 166 23.16 -4.19 9.35
N SER A 167 22.99 -4.18 10.69
CA SER A 167 21.94 -4.95 11.35
C SER A 167 20.54 -4.43 11.00
N ILE A 168 20.39 -3.10 10.94
CA ILE A 168 19.13 -2.45 10.56
C ILE A 168 18.78 -2.77 9.10
N ALA A 169 19.75 -2.68 8.16
CA ALA A 169 19.56 -3.03 6.76
C ALA A 169 19.10 -4.49 6.61
N LYS A 170 19.83 -5.40 7.29
CA LYS A 170 19.48 -6.81 7.29
C LYS A 170 18.08 -7.06 7.84
N ALA A 171 17.68 -6.41 8.92
CA ALA A 171 16.33 -6.54 9.47
C ALA A 171 15.25 -6.06 8.48
N TYR A 172 15.50 -5.00 7.71
CA TYR A 172 14.59 -4.57 6.63
C TYR A 172 14.51 -5.59 5.49
N GLU A 173 15.66 -6.12 5.03
CA GLU A 173 15.71 -7.13 3.97
C GLU A 173 15.02 -8.43 4.38
N ASP A 174 15.19 -8.85 5.64
CA ASP A 174 14.53 -10.02 6.21
C ASP A 174 13.04 -9.77 6.55
N ARG A 175 12.53 -8.55 6.37
CA ARG A 175 11.16 -8.10 6.69
C ARG A 175 10.84 -8.09 8.19
N GLU A 176 11.85 -8.12 9.01
CA GLU A 176 11.78 -7.96 10.47
C GLU A 176 11.64 -6.47 10.84
N PHE A 177 10.62 -5.79 10.27
CA PHE A 177 10.44 -4.35 10.40
C PHE A 177 10.38 -3.90 11.86
N SER A 178 9.70 -4.66 12.73
CA SER A 178 9.60 -4.33 14.17
C SER A 178 10.94 -4.42 14.88
N ALA A 179 11.86 -5.29 14.43
CA ALA A 179 13.22 -5.39 14.96
C ALA A 179 14.05 -4.16 14.52
N ALA A 180 13.99 -3.79 13.24
CA ALA A 180 14.64 -2.58 12.72
C ALA A 180 14.17 -1.33 13.49
N ILE A 181 12.87 -1.14 13.66
CA ILE A 181 12.33 0.02 14.38
C ILE A 181 12.75 0.02 15.86
N ARG A 182 12.80 -1.12 16.54
CA ARG A 182 13.28 -1.19 17.93
C ARG A 182 14.75 -0.77 18.04
N GLU A 183 15.59 -1.23 17.13
CA GLU A 183 17.01 -0.86 17.11
C GLU A 183 17.20 0.65 16.85
N ILE A 184 16.47 1.20 15.86
CA ILE A 184 16.47 2.64 15.59
C ILE A 184 16.01 3.44 16.82
N MET A 185 14.96 3.00 17.52
CA MET A 185 14.49 3.67 18.72
C MET A 185 15.46 3.56 19.90
N ALA A 186 16.20 2.46 20.03
CA ALA A 186 17.28 2.34 21.01
C ALA A 186 18.42 3.32 20.73
N LEU A 187 18.78 3.52 19.45
CA LEU A 187 19.72 4.56 19.05
C LEU A 187 19.17 5.97 19.36
N ALA A 188 17.88 6.22 19.11
CA ALA A 188 17.25 7.49 19.46
C ALA A 188 17.26 7.77 20.96
N ASP A 189 17.06 6.76 21.80
CA ASP A 189 17.19 6.87 23.26
C ASP A 189 18.64 7.22 23.65
N LYS A 190 19.64 6.56 23.05
CA LYS A 190 21.07 6.86 23.26
C LYS A 190 21.44 8.29 22.86
N ALA A 191 20.90 8.78 21.73
CA ALA A 191 21.10 10.18 21.31
C ALA A 191 20.48 11.18 22.29
N ASN A 192 19.25 10.93 22.75
CA ASN A 192 18.59 11.78 23.74
C ASN A 192 19.34 11.76 25.08
N GLN A 193 19.81 10.59 25.54
CA GLN A 193 20.63 10.46 26.74
C GLN A 193 21.90 11.32 26.63
N TYR A 194 22.64 11.25 25.52
CA TYR A 194 23.80 12.09 25.27
C TYR A 194 23.49 13.58 25.42
N ILE A 195 22.39 14.07 24.80
CA ILE A 195 21.99 15.47 24.85
C ILE A 195 21.56 15.87 26.29
N ASP A 196 20.88 14.95 27.00
CA ASP A 196 20.42 15.19 28.37
C ASP A 196 21.60 15.19 29.38
N GLU A 197 22.64 14.43 29.14
CA GLU A 197 23.89 14.46 29.94
C GLU A 197 24.69 15.75 29.70
N LYS A 198 24.87 16.12 28.43
CA LYS A 198 25.68 17.32 28.06
C LYS A 198 24.93 18.64 28.30
N LYS A 199 23.57 18.65 28.29
CA LYS A 199 22.72 19.80 28.58
C LYS A 199 23.10 21.09 27.85
N PRO A 200 23.12 21.14 26.50
CA PRO A 200 23.61 22.31 25.76
C PRO A 200 22.84 23.60 26.12
N TRP A 201 21.58 23.52 26.56
CA TRP A 201 20.81 24.67 27.08
C TRP A 201 21.33 25.22 28.40
N ALA A 202 22.01 24.42 29.22
CA ALA A 202 22.66 24.85 30.46
C ALA A 202 24.06 25.42 30.17
N LEU A 203 24.81 24.74 29.30
CA LEU A 203 26.13 25.21 28.83
C LEU A 203 26.01 26.58 28.14
N ALA A 204 24.99 26.80 27.32
CA ALA A 204 24.78 28.05 26.60
C ALA A 204 24.55 29.29 27.50
N LYS A 205 24.37 29.08 28.81
CA LYS A 205 24.24 30.16 29.83
C LYS A 205 25.55 30.48 30.56
N GLN A 206 26.61 29.73 30.27
CA GLN A 206 27.92 29.86 30.90
C GLN A 206 28.86 30.51 29.90
N GLU A 207 29.65 31.51 30.37
CA GLU A 207 30.67 32.16 29.57
C GLU A 207 31.79 31.17 29.20
N GLY A 208 32.30 31.24 27.98
CA GLY A 208 33.40 30.42 27.51
C GLY A 208 33.03 28.98 27.14
N GLN A 209 31.75 28.63 27.15
CA GLN A 209 31.28 27.30 26.79
C GLN A 209 30.69 27.23 25.34
N GLU A 210 30.84 28.28 24.55
CA GLU A 210 30.24 28.40 23.22
C GLU A 210 30.68 27.24 22.30
N GLN A 211 32.02 26.92 22.31
CA GLN A 211 32.52 25.82 21.49
C GLN A 211 31.93 24.47 21.93
N GLN A 212 31.80 24.24 23.22
CA GLN A 212 31.21 23.00 23.73
C GLN A 212 29.73 22.87 23.36
N VAL A 213 28.99 23.97 23.40
CA VAL A 213 27.57 23.99 22.88
C VAL A 213 27.56 23.66 21.39
N HIS A 214 28.47 24.26 20.62
CA HIS A 214 28.57 24.02 19.18
C HIS A 214 28.85 22.52 18.88
N ASP A 215 29.85 21.96 19.56
CA ASP A 215 30.25 20.57 19.42
C ASP A 215 29.10 19.60 19.77
N VAL A 216 28.47 19.77 20.94
CA VAL A 216 27.39 18.93 21.41
C VAL A 216 26.19 18.98 20.44
N CYS A 217 25.82 20.19 19.97
CA CYS A 217 24.71 20.33 19.03
C CYS A 217 25.05 19.74 17.64
N SER A 218 26.28 19.88 17.18
CA SER A 218 26.77 19.31 15.92
C SER A 218 26.75 17.77 15.95
N VAL A 219 27.18 17.17 17.04
CA VAL A 219 27.06 15.72 17.28
C VAL A 219 25.56 15.33 17.28
N GLY A 220 24.70 16.04 18.01
CA GLY A 220 23.26 15.77 18.04
C GLY A 220 22.62 15.78 16.66
N ILE A 221 23.00 16.71 15.77
CA ILE A 221 22.52 16.77 14.38
C ILE A 221 23.03 15.55 13.57
N ASN A 222 24.27 15.12 13.75
CA ASN A 222 24.78 13.92 13.09
C ASN A 222 24.06 12.65 13.55
N LEU A 223 23.81 12.49 14.85
CA LEU A 223 23.02 11.36 15.38
C LEU A 223 21.60 11.36 14.81
N PHE A 224 20.94 12.53 14.77
CA PHE A 224 19.62 12.68 14.17
C PHE A 224 19.62 12.29 12.67
N ARG A 225 20.63 12.72 11.93
CA ARG A 225 20.79 12.35 10.52
C ARG A 225 20.84 10.83 10.35
N GLN A 226 21.62 10.11 11.16
CA GLN A 226 21.71 8.65 11.09
C GLN A 226 20.33 7.99 11.31
N LEU A 227 19.58 8.44 12.34
CA LEU A 227 18.23 7.94 12.59
C LEU A 227 17.29 8.19 11.40
N ALA A 228 17.38 9.36 10.77
CA ALA A 228 16.55 9.70 9.62
C ALA A 228 16.91 8.87 8.38
N VAL A 229 18.20 8.58 8.13
CA VAL A 229 18.62 7.65 7.07
C VAL A 229 18.01 6.26 7.29
N TYR A 230 18.04 5.75 8.51
CA TYR A 230 17.48 4.43 8.83
C TYR A 230 15.96 4.38 8.78
N LEU A 231 15.29 5.51 9.04
CA LEU A 231 13.84 5.63 8.92
C LEU A 231 13.37 5.92 7.49
N ALA A 232 14.23 6.29 6.56
CA ALA A 232 13.88 6.67 5.19
C ALA A 232 13.00 5.64 4.45
N PRO A 233 13.23 4.32 4.56
CA PRO A 233 12.36 3.32 3.92
C PRO A 233 10.91 3.36 4.43
N VAL A 234 10.71 3.78 5.66
CA VAL A 234 9.39 3.85 6.33
C VAL A 234 8.78 5.25 6.21
N LEU A 235 9.59 6.29 6.34
CA LEU A 235 9.20 7.70 6.40
C LEU A 235 9.87 8.53 5.29
N PRO A 236 9.53 8.29 4.01
CA PRO A 236 10.19 8.95 2.88
C PRO A 236 10.00 10.47 2.85
N THR A 237 8.85 10.99 3.31
CA THR A 237 8.62 12.44 3.37
C THR A 237 9.47 13.10 4.46
N LEU A 238 9.56 12.46 5.64
CA LEU A 238 10.47 12.92 6.69
C LEU A 238 11.92 12.91 6.18
N ALA A 239 12.35 11.83 5.51
CA ALA A 239 13.69 11.73 4.94
C ALA A 239 13.99 12.86 3.96
N GLN A 240 13.06 13.20 3.06
CA GLN A 240 13.20 14.32 2.14
C GLN A 240 13.32 15.67 2.89
N GLN A 241 12.46 15.90 3.89
CA GLN A 241 12.53 17.11 4.71
C GLN A 241 13.85 17.24 5.47
N VAL A 242 14.40 16.11 5.93
CA VAL A 242 15.72 16.08 6.60
C VAL A 242 16.84 16.33 5.61
N GLN A 243 16.76 15.75 4.41
CA GLN A 243 17.72 16.03 3.32
C GLN A 243 17.75 17.53 2.98
N ASP A 244 16.58 18.14 2.82
CA ASP A 244 16.44 19.58 2.53
C ASP A 244 16.98 20.44 3.69
N PHE A 245 16.64 20.08 4.94
CA PHE A 245 17.13 20.77 6.14
C PHE A 245 18.64 20.69 6.27
N LEU A 246 19.25 19.54 5.98
CA LEU A 246 20.68 19.33 6.05
C LEU A 246 21.40 19.74 4.76
N GLN A 247 20.70 20.20 3.73
CA GLN A 247 21.27 20.62 2.44
C GLN A 247 22.17 19.54 1.80
N LEU A 248 21.68 18.29 1.77
CA LEU A 248 22.43 17.14 1.27
C LEU A 248 22.03 16.81 -0.18
N GLU A 249 23.00 16.47 -1.01
CA GLU A 249 22.76 16.05 -2.41
C GLU A 249 22.11 14.66 -2.49
N SER A 250 22.49 13.75 -1.59
CA SER A 250 21.92 12.40 -1.48
C SER A 250 21.55 12.06 -0.04
N PHE A 251 20.53 11.22 0.12
CA PHE A 251 20.06 10.77 1.43
C PHE A 251 19.61 9.31 1.33
N ASP A 252 20.57 8.45 0.95
CA ASP A 252 20.40 7.01 0.85
C ASP A 252 21.11 6.29 2.00
N PHE A 253 20.95 4.97 2.04
CA PHE A 253 21.52 4.15 3.09
C PHE A 253 23.06 4.13 3.08
N ALA A 254 23.69 4.29 1.90
CA ALA A 254 25.13 4.38 1.76
C ALA A 254 25.68 5.69 2.34
N SER A 255 24.88 6.76 2.32
CA SER A 255 25.27 8.07 2.86
C SER A 255 25.55 8.05 4.36
N ARG A 256 25.13 6.99 5.09
CA ARG A 256 25.36 6.83 6.54
C ARG A 256 26.83 6.96 6.95
N GLU A 257 27.76 6.56 6.08
CA GLU A 257 29.20 6.58 6.35
C GLU A 257 29.79 8.01 6.51
N THR A 258 29.04 9.03 6.09
CA THR A 258 29.53 10.41 6.11
C THR A 258 29.18 11.09 7.43
N ILE A 259 30.18 11.70 8.08
CA ILE A 259 29.99 12.58 9.24
C ILE A 259 30.04 14.03 8.76
N LEU A 260 29.03 14.81 9.10
CA LEU A 260 28.92 16.22 8.71
C LEU A 260 29.76 17.07 9.66
N VAL A 261 30.86 17.66 9.17
CA VAL A 261 31.72 18.61 9.88
C VAL A 261 31.89 19.88 9.07
N GLY A 262 31.85 21.03 9.71
CA GLY A 262 31.92 22.34 9.04
C GLY A 262 30.83 22.56 8.01
N HIS A 263 29.77 21.74 8.05
CA HIS A 263 28.69 21.70 7.07
C HIS A 263 27.61 22.72 7.41
N GLU A 264 27.07 23.37 6.38
CA GLU A 264 25.99 24.35 6.52
C GLU A 264 24.61 23.64 6.48
N ILE A 265 23.70 24.06 7.35
CA ILE A 265 22.32 23.54 7.42
C ILE A 265 21.32 24.69 7.20
N ALA A 266 20.14 24.36 6.73
CA ALA A 266 19.06 25.34 6.59
C ALA A 266 18.47 25.73 7.97
N LEU A 267 17.60 26.75 7.97
CA LEU A 267 16.82 27.09 9.15
C LEU A 267 15.87 25.96 9.49
N PHE A 268 15.94 25.50 10.74
CA PHE A 268 15.11 24.40 11.22
C PHE A 268 13.62 24.76 11.22
N GLN A 269 12.83 23.95 10.58
CA GLN A 269 11.37 23.97 10.64
C GLN A 269 10.85 22.69 11.32
N PRO A 270 9.69 22.73 11.99
CA PRO A 270 9.12 21.54 12.59
C PRO A 270 8.88 20.45 11.54
N LEU A 271 9.59 19.31 11.66
CA LEU A 271 9.54 18.21 10.70
C LEU A 271 8.29 17.33 10.85
N MET A 272 7.79 17.19 12.08
CA MET A 272 6.59 16.41 12.38
C MET A 272 5.79 17.08 13.49
N GLN A 273 4.48 16.85 13.47
CA GLN A 273 3.55 17.34 14.49
C GLN A 273 2.99 16.16 15.30
N ARG A 274 2.56 16.45 16.53
CA ARG A 274 1.88 15.44 17.34
C ARG A 274 0.53 15.08 16.71
N VAL A 275 0.20 13.81 16.73
CA VAL A 275 -1.15 13.34 16.40
C VAL A 275 -2.11 13.82 17.47
N ASP A 276 -3.13 14.59 17.06
CA ASP A 276 -4.21 15.01 17.95
C ASP A 276 -5.25 13.86 18.04
N PRO A 277 -5.57 13.37 19.24
CA PRO A 277 -6.65 12.38 19.43
C PRO A 277 -7.99 12.83 18.82
N LYS A 278 -8.26 14.14 18.74
CA LYS A 278 -9.47 14.67 18.09
C LYS A 278 -9.49 14.42 16.60
N ALA A 279 -8.33 14.51 15.91
CA ALA A 279 -8.23 14.21 14.49
C ALA A 279 -8.49 12.71 14.22
N VAL A 280 -8.01 11.82 15.13
CA VAL A 280 -8.31 10.39 15.05
C VAL A 280 -9.80 10.12 15.27
N ALA A 281 -10.44 10.77 16.24
CA ALA A 281 -11.88 10.65 16.45
C ALA A 281 -12.68 11.13 15.24
N ALA A 282 -12.32 12.29 14.67
CA ALA A 282 -12.94 12.82 13.45
C ALA A 282 -12.81 11.87 12.25
N MET A 283 -11.64 11.26 12.07
CA MET A 283 -11.41 10.23 11.03
C MET A 283 -12.32 9.00 11.22
N VAL A 284 -12.48 8.53 12.47
CA VAL A 284 -13.36 7.39 12.78
C VAL A 284 -14.83 7.73 12.48
N ASP A 285 -15.28 8.91 12.86
CA ASP A 285 -16.66 9.34 12.62
C ASP A 285 -16.92 9.57 11.12
N ALA A 286 -16.03 10.23 10.41
CA ALA A 286 -16.11 10.38 8.95
C ALA A 286 -16.10 9.01 8.22
N SER A 287 -15.36 8.02 8.74
CA SER A 287 -15.37 6.66 8.20
C SER A 287 -16.73 5.98 8.34
N LYS A 288 -17.44 6.19 9.45
CA LYS A 288 -18.81 5.68 9.65
C LYS A 288 -19.78 6.34 8.69
N ASP A 289 -19.74 7.67 8.56
CA ASP A 289 -20.62 8.44 7.69
C ASP A 289 -20.42 8.09 6.22
N SER A 290 -19.19 7.92 5.78
CA SER A 290 -18.85 7.53 4.40
C SER A 290 -19.33 6.12 4.01
N LEU A 291 -19.65 5.28 5.00
CA LEU A 291 -20.21 3.92 4.82
C LEU A 291 -21.75 3.93 4.88
N ALA A 292 -22.34 4.94 5.52
CA ALA A 292 -23.79 5.11 5.63
C ALA A 292 -24.40 5.83 4.41
N ALA A 293 -23.62 6.63 3.68
CA ALA A 293 -24.09 7.32 2.47
C ALA A 293 -24.17 6.33 1.29
N PRO A 294 -25.32 6.24 0.57
CA PRO A 294 -25.37 5.54 -0.71
C PRO A 294 -24.42 6.23 -1.68
N ALA A 295 -23.63 5.44 -2.40
CA ALA A 295 -22.70 5.95 -3.41
C ALA A 295 -23.43 6.93 -4.34
N ALA A 296 -23.08 8.21 -4.27
CA ALA A 296 -23.60 9.23 -5.18
C ALA A 296 -22.95 9.00 -6.55
N GLU A 297 -23.76 8.56 -7.52
CA GLU A 297 -23.39 8.60 -8.93
C GLU A 297 -23.18 10.06 -9.36
N PRO A 298 -22.22 10.35 -10.26
CA PRO A 298 -22.00 11.71 -10.73
C PRO A 298 -23.21 12.20 -11.51
N ALA A 299 -23.80 13.31 -11.03
CA ALA A 299 -24.96 13.94 -11.61
C ALA A 299 -24.66 14.43 -13.05
N LYS A 300 -25.37 13.89 -14.03
CA LYS A 300 -25.66 14.60 -15.29
C LYS A 300 -27.11 15.07 -15.26
N ALA A 301 -27.24 16.37 -15.22
CA ALA A 301 -28.53 17.04 -15.40
C ALA A 301 -29.01 16.90 -16.84
N GLU A 302 -30.23 16.40 -17.00
CA GLU A 302 -31.20 17.02 -17.93
C GLU A 302 -32.59 16.42 -17.71
N LYS A 303 -33.55 17.32 -17.47
CA LYS A 303 -34.99 17.04 -17.32
C LYS A 303 -35.59 16.69 -18.66
N LYS A 304 -36.35 15.58 -18.74
CA LYS A 304 -37.53 15.49 -19.65
C LYS A 304 -38.55 14.49 -19.11
N LYS A 305 -39.73 15.04 -18.94
CA LYS A 305 -41.12 14.57 -18.74
C LYS A 305 -41.44 13.08 -18.75
N GLU A 306 -42.19 12.75 -17.70
CA GLU A 306 -42.90 11.49 -17.43
C GLU A 306 -43.82 11.01 -18.54
N LYS A 307 -43.77 9.69 -18.81
CA LYS A 307 -44.91 8.89 -19.20
C LYS A 307 -44.90 7.60 -18.38
N LYS A 308 -45.97 7.44 -17.58
CA LYS A 308 -46.27 6.25 -16.82
C LYS A 308 -46.37 5.04 -17.74
N ILE A 309 -45.55 4.02 -17.47
CA ILE A 309 -45.78 2.64 -17.92
C ILE A 309 -45.50 1.75 -16.69
N GLU A 310 -46.48 0.94 -16.35
CA GLU A 310 -46.47 0.01 -15.22
C GLU A 310 -45.26 -0.93 -15.30
N LYS A 311 -44.36 -0.85 -14.30
CA LYS A 311 -43.26 -1.80 -14.11
C LYS A 311 -43.74 -3.02 -13.35
N LYS A 312 -43.71 -4.18 -14.00
CA LYS A 312 -43.66 -5.47 -13.32
C LYS A 312 -42.36 -5.48 -12.44
N ALA A 313 -42.54 -5.84 -11.18
CA ALA A 313 -41.51 -5.88 -10.16
C ALA A 313 -40.29 -6.73 -10.58
N GLU A 314 -39.12 -6.11 -10.60
CA GLU A 314 -37.87 -6.82 -10.56
C GLU A 314 -37.65 -7.40 -9.14
N PRO A 315 -37.07 -8.60 -9.00
CA PRO A 315 -36.83 -9.17 -7.68
C PRO A 315 -35.81 -8.34 -6.93
N LYS A 316 -36.15 -7.94 -5.70
CA LYS A 316 -35.25 -7.36 -4.73
C LYS A 316 -34.07 -8.31 -4.58
N VAL A 317 -32.83 -7.80 -4.73
CA VAL A 317 -31.62 -8.50 -4.31
C VAL A 317 -31.72 -8.64 -2.80
N GLY A 318 -32.31 -9.75 -2.36
CA GLY A 318 -32.22 -10.22 -0.99
C GLY A 318 -30.78 -10.64 -0.70
N GLU A 319 -30.39 -10.61 0.55
CA GLU A 319 -29.13 -11.21 1.03
C GLU A 319 -29.02 -12.60 0.38
N ALA A 320 -27.97 -12.79 -0.43
CA ALA A 320 -27.75 -14.09 -1.07
C ALA A 320 -27.57 -15.12 0.05
N GLU A 321 -28.37 -16.17 0.05
CA GLU A 321 -28.23 -17.30 0.96
C GLU A 321 -26.78 -17.81 0.85
N ILE A 322 -26.10 -17.94 2.00
CA ILE A 322 -24.76 -18.49 2.03
C ILE A 322 -24.84 -19.97 1.66
N ILE A 323 -24.28 -20.31 0.50
CA ILE A 323 -24.19 -21.71 0.07
C ILE A 323 -22.98 -22.38 0.71
N ASN A 324 -23.08 -23.67 0.98
CA ASN A 324 -21.95 -24.48 1.45
C ASN A 324 -21.12 -25.02 0.28
N ILE A 325 -20.01 -25.68 0.58
CA ILE A 325 -19.11 -26.23 -0.46
C ILE A 325 -19.81 -27.30 -1.30
N ASP A 326 -20.70 -28.09 -0.72
CA ASP A 326 -21.42 -29.15 -1.44
C ASP A 326 -22.40 -28.56 -2.45
N ASP A 327 -22.96 -27.38 -2.18
CA ASP A 327 -23.82 -26.67 -3.14
C ASP A 327 -22.98 -26.07 -4.29
N PHE A 328 -21.81 -25.58 -4.00
CA PHE A 328 -20.88 -25.10 -5.03
C PHE A 328 -20.36 -26.25 -5.90
N MET A 329 -20.08 -27.40 -5.34
CA MET A 329 -19.64 -28.59 -6.07
C MET A 329 -20.70 -29.15 -7.05
N LYS A 330 -21.95 -28.73 -6.96
CA LYS A 330 -23.00 -29.06 -7.93
C LYS A 330 -22.89 -28.23 -9.21
N VAL A 331 -22.09 -27.15 -9.21
CA VAL A 331 -21.90 -26.29 -10.41
C VAL A 331 -20.90 -26.94 -11.35
N ASP A 332 -21.31 -27.24 -12.58
CA ASP A 332 -20.44 -27.76 -13.64
C ASP A 332 -19.83 -26.58 -14.43
N LEU A 333 -18.57 -26.27 -14.15
CA LEU A 333 -17.79 -25.26 -14.86
C LEU A 333 -16.98 -25.93 -15.96
N ARG A 334 -17.13 -25.45 -17.20
CA ARG A 334 -16.40 -25.96 -18.35
C ARG A 334 -15.71 -24.84 -19.12
N VAL A 335 -14.56 -25.16 -19.70
CA VAL A 335 -13.94 -24.31 -20.70
C VAL A 335 -14.62 -24.59 -22.03
N ALA A 336 -15.04 -23.55 -22.70
CA ALA A 336 -15.72 -23.61 -23.99
C ALA A 336 -15.01 -22.73 -25.02
N GLU A 337 -14.88 -23.22 -26.26
CA GLU A 337 -14.38 -22.42 -27.38
C GLU A 337 -15.57 -21.69 -28.04
N VAL A 338 -15.42 -20.40 -28.30
CA VAL A 338 -16.40 -19.62 -29.05
C VAL A 338 -16.23 -19.90 -30.55
N LEU A 339 -17.08 -20.74 -31.12
CA LEU A 339 -17.10 -21.01 -32.54
C LEU A 339 -17.60 -19.85 -33.36
N GLU A 340 -18.71 -19.23 -32.89
CA GLU A 340 -19.33 -18.06 -33.51
C GLU A 340 -19.86 -17.11 -32.46
N ALA A 341 -19.81 -15.81 -32.76
CA ALA A 341 -20.43 -14.76 -32.01
C ALA A 341 -21.21 -13.84 -32.97
N ALA A 342 -22.40 -13.43 -32.57
CA ALA A 342 -23.22 -12.53 -33.39
C ALA A 342 -23.99 -11.52 -32.51
N THR A 343 -24.28 -10.36 -33.07
CA THR A 343 -25.17 -9.39 -32.43
C THR A 343 -26.61 -9.89 -32.50
N VAL A 344 -27.39 -9.61 -31.44
CA VAL A 344 -28.81 -10.01 -31.37
C VAL A 344 -29.66 -8.83 -31.85
N GLU A 345 -30.43 -9.06 -32.91
CA GLU A 345 -31.32 -8.04 -33.46
C GLU A 345 -32.39 -7.65 -32.43
N GLY A 346 -32.53 -6.35 -32.17
CA GLY A 346 -33.44 -5.81 -31.14
C GLY A 346 -32.91 -5.88 -29.70
N SER A 347 -31.58 -6.16 -29.50
CA SER A 347 -30.93 -6.03 -28.20
C SER A 347 -29.61 -5.26 -28.32
N GLU A 348 -29.47 -4.22 -27.48
CA GLU A 348 -28.21 -3.45 -27.41
C GLU A 348 -27.20 -4.05 -26.44
N LYS A 349 -27.62 -5.04 -25.61
CA LYS A 349 -26.79 -5.59 -24.52
C LYS A 349 -26.32 -7.02 -24.77
N LEU A 350 -26.99 -7.77 -25.66
CA LEU A 350 -26.73 -9.20 -25.83
C LEU A 350 -25.88 -9.50 -27.05
N LEU A 351 -24.97 -10.45 -26.87
CA LEU A 351 -24.35 -11.23 -27.94
C LEU A 351 -24.88 -12.67 -27.86
N GLN A 352 -25.08 -13.28 -29.04
CA GLN A 352 -25.35 -14.69 -29.18
C GLN A 352 -24.03 -15.41 -29.45
N LEU A 353 -23.72 -16.41 -28.64
CA LEU A 353 -22.48 -17.19 -28.72
C LEU A 353 -22.83 -18.64 -29.03
N THR A 354 -22.12 -19.21 -30.00
CA THR A 354 -22.13 -20.66 -30.30
C THR A 354 -20.85 -21.25 -29.70
N LEU A 355 -21.00 -22.12 -28.71
CA LEU A 355 -19.90 -22.61 -27.87
C LEU A 355 -19.67 -24.10 -28.08
N ASN A 356 -18.41 -24.48 -28.34
CA ASN A 356 -17.97 -25.87 -28.27
C ASN A 356 -17.52 -26.18 -26.82
N VAL A 357 -18.26 -27.06 -26.16
CA VAL A 357 -17.99 -27.51 -24.79
C VAL A 357 -17.54 -28.94 -24.67
N GLY A 358 -17.13 -29.54 -25.81
CA GLY A 358 -16.76 -30.95 -25.91
C GLY A 358 -17.95 -31.90 -26.00
N GLU A 359 -19.15 -31.42 -26.33
CA GLU A 359 -20.37 -32.20 -26.58
C GLU A 359 -20.58 -32.45 -28.09
N ALA A 360 -21.48 -33.35 -28.43
CA ALA A 360 -21.75 -33.70 -29.83
C ALA A 360 -22.31 -32.51 -30.63
N GLU A 361 -23.04 -31.60 -29.98
CA GLU A 361 -23.61 -30.41 -30.60
C GLU A 361 -23.16 -29.14 -29.82
N PRO A 362 -22.83 -28.06 -30.54
CA PRO A 362 -22.49 -26.79 -29.93
C PRO A 362 -23.66 -26.22 -29.13
N ARG A 363 -23.35 -25.50 -28.04
CA ARG A 363 -24.37 -24.82 -27.21
C ARG A 363 -24.57 -23.39 -27.66
N ASN A 364 -25.83 -22.96 -27.68
CA ASN A 364 -26.21 -21.58 -27.90
C ASN A 364 -26.38 -20.87 -26.55
N VAL A 365 -25.69 -19.73 -26.35
CA VAL A 365 -25.74 -18.94 -25.12
C VAL A 365 -25.91 -17.46 -25.46
N PHE A 366 -26.86 -16.79 -24.78
CA PHE A 366 -26.99 -15.34 -24.86
C PHE A 366 -26.30 -14.69 -23.66
N SER A 367 -25.33 -13.81 -23.91
CA SER A 367 -24.52 -13.14 -22.91
C SER A 367 -24.63 -11.61 -23.02
N GLY A 368 -24.78 -10.93 -21.89
CA GLY A 368 -24.92 -9.46 -21.79
C GLY A 368 -23.61 -8.69 -21.90
N ILE A 369 -22.77 -9.03 -22.82
CA ILE A 369 -21.39 -8.54 -22.95
C ILE A 369 -21.14 -7.63 -24.15
N ARG A 370 -22.18 -7.29 -24.92
CA ARG A 370 -22.06 -6.46 -26.14
C ARG A 370 -21.48 -5.07 -25.88
N GLU A 371 -21.60 -4.54 -24.68
CA GLU A 371 -21.02 -3.24 -24.30
C GLU A 371 -19.49 -3.30 -24.22
N PHE A 372 -18.94 -4.50 -23.96
CA PHE A 372 -17.51 -4.67 -23.68
C PHE A 372 -16.76 -5.42 -24.80
N TYR A 373 -17.46 -6.15 -25.68
CA TYR A 373 -16.87 -7.01 -26.70
C TYR A 373 -17.60 -6.90 -28.02
N GLN A 374 -16.82 -6.91 -29.12
CA GLN A 374 -17.37 -7.08 -30.47
C GLN A 374 -17.39 -8.57 -30.80
N PRO A 375 -18.34 -9.03 -31.65
CA PRO A 375 -18.41 -10.44 -32.07
C PRO A 375 -17.10 -11.01 -32.64
N GLU A 376 -16.38 -10.18 -33.40
CA GLU A 376 -15.12 -10.55 -34.06
C GLU A 376 -14.01 -10.83 -33.05
N ASP A 377 -14.02 -10.16 -31.89
CA ASP A 377 -13.03 -10.32 -30.83
C ASP A 377 -13.21 -11.61 -30.04
N LEU A 378 -14.36 -12.24 -30.13
CA LEU A 378 -14.70 -13.43 -29.35
C LEU A 378 -14.49 -14.74 -30.10
N LYS A 379 -14.54 -14.74 -31.42
CA LYS A 379 -14.39 -15.96 -32.22
C LYS A 379 -13.03 -16.62 -32.03
N GLY A 380 -13.03 -17.92 -31.73
CA GLY A 380 -11.82 -18.69 -31.44
C GLY A 380 -11.27 -18.53 -30.02
N LYS A 381 -11.91 -17.70 -29.19
CA LYS A 381 -11.47 -17.51 -27.78
C LYS A 381 -12.04 -18.60 -26.88
N LEU A 382 -11.32 -18.89 -25.82
CA LEU A 382 -11.76 -19.77 -24.76
C LEU A 382 -12.47 -18.95 -23.66
N VAL A 383 -13.64 -19.43 -23.25
CA VAL A 383 -14.44 -18.84 -22.16
C VAL A 383 -14.78 -19.90 -21.13
N VAL A 384 -14.97 -19.47 -19.87
CA VAL A 384 -15.53 -20.36 -18.85
C VAL A 384 -17.04 -20.21 -18.85
N MET A 385 -17.77 -21.33 -18.80
CA MET A 385 -19.22 -21.33 -18.69
C MET A 385 -19.71 -22.25 -17.58
N VAL A 386 -20.87 -21.89 -17.04
CA VAL A 386 -21.66 -22.78 -16.18
C VAL A 386 -22.51 -23.65 -17.11
N ALA A 387 -22.19 -24.95 -17.16
CA ALA A 387 -22.75 -25.87 -18.15
C ALA A 387 -24.04 -26.55 -17.69
N ASN A 388 -24.29 -26.69 -16.40
CA ASN A 388 -25.45 -27.40 -15.85
C ASN A 388 -26.60 -26.48 -15.40
N LEU A 389 -26.69 -25.27 -15.94
CA LEU A 389 -27.87 -24.44 -15.77
C LEU A 389 -29.04 -24.93 -16.62
N ALA A 390 -30.24 -24.88 -16.08
CA ALA A 390 -31.45 -25.17 -16.81
C ALA A 390 -31.61 -24.22 -18.03
N PRO A 391 -32.02 -24.74 -19.22
CA PRO A 391 -32.20 -23.92 -20.39
C PRO A 391 -33.15 -22.76 -20.13
N ARG A 392 -32.71 -21.53 -20.45
CA ARG A 392 -33.54 -20.32 -20.25
C ARG A 392 -34.15 -19.86 -21.57
N LYS A 393 -35.46 -19.86 -21.64
CA LYS A 393 -36.20 -19.29 -22.78
C LYS A 393 -36.15 -17.77 -22.71
N MET A 394 -35.59 -17.15 -23.72
CA MET A 394 -35.50 -15.70 -23.88
C MET A 394 -36.30 -15.25 -25.11
N ARG A 395 -36.49 -13.95 -25.29
CA ARG A 395 -37.22 -13.38 -26.45
C ARG A 395 -36.55 -13.78 -27.79
N PHE A 396 -35.26 -14.01 -27.77
CA PHE A 396 -34.42 -14.21 -28.96
C PHE A 396 -34.05 -15.70 -29.20
N GLY A 397 -34.46 -16.59 -28.29
CA GLY A 397 -34.13 -18.03 -28.40
C GLY A 397 -33.93 -18.67 -27.02
N ILE A 398 -33.31 -19.86 -27.00
CA ILE A 398 -33.01 -20.60 -25.79
C ILE A 398 -31.51 -20.44 -25.49
N SER A 399 -31.19 -20.02 -24.26
CA SER A 399 -29.83 -19.97 -23.75
C SER A 399 -29.52 -21.23 -22.92
N ASN A 400 -28.51 -21.99 -23.31
CA ASN A 400 -28.11 -23.28 -22.71
C ASN A 400 -26.85 -23.14 -21.86
N GLY A 401 -26.89 -22.34 -20.80
CA GLY A 401 -25.78 -22.08 -19.91
C GLY A 401 -25.52 -20.58 -19.68
N MET A 402 -24.49 -20.26 -18.96
CA MET A 402 -24.06 -18.89 -18.66
C MET A 402 -22.54 -18.77 -18.86
N VAL A 403 -22.11 -17.80 -19.65
CA VAL A 403 -20.68 -17.48 -19.83
C VAL A 403 -20.21 -16.50 -18.75
N LEU A 404 -19.09 -16.83 -18.15
CA LEU A 404 -18.39 -15.97 -17.21
C LEU A 404 -17.34 -15.15 -17.99
N ALA A 405 -17.73 -13.97 -18.46
CA ALA A 405 -16.95 -13.17 -19.41
C ALA A 405 -15.86 -12.30 -18.77
N CYS A 406 -15.57 -12.47 -17.47
CA CYS A 406 -14.49 -11.73 -16.80
C CYS A 406 -13.08 -12.12 -17.24
N LEU A 407 -12.90 -13.20 -18.00
CA LEU A 407 -11.62 -13.76 -18.36
C LEU A 407 -11.67 -14.26 -19.81
N LEU A 408 -11.62 -13.33 -20.75
CA LEU A 408 -11.28 -13.66 -22.14
C LEU A 408 -9.76 -13.58 -22.27
N TYR A 409 -9.10 -14.73 -22.12
CA TYR A 409 -7.69 -14.84 -22.46
C TYR A 409 -7.55 -15.10 -23.96
N THR A 410 -6.70 -14.31 -24.58
CA THR A 410 -6.20 -14.52 -25.94
C THR A 410 -5.21 -15.67 -25.97
#